data_cae9f8bbe7653eb8bbf72ee8f2535391
#
_entry.id   cae9f8bbe7653eb8bbf72ee8f2535391
#
_cell.length_a   1.000
_cell.length_b   1.000
_cell.length_c   1.000
_cell.angle_alpha   90.00
_cell.angle_beta   90.00
_cell.angle_gamma   90.00
#
_symmetry.space_group_name_H-M   'P 1'
#
loop_
_entity.id
_entity.type
_entity.pdbx_description
1 polymer ?
#
loop_
_entity_poly.entity_id
_entity_poly.type
_entity_poly.pdbx_seq_one_letter_code
_entity_poly.pdbx_strand_id
1 'polypeptide(L)'
;MMYVLALTGHEKEGAYAIDQDNNKRMVYMFLDKDDAVRYAGLLEADDFPDMSVVEVDDQEIIQACVKHGHEYFVVTPDDIVIPPR
;
A
#
# COMPACT_ATOMS: atom_id res chain seq x y z
N MET A 1 -1.77 6.68 13.14
CA MET A 1 -1.36 6.96 11.76
C MET A 1 -0.95 5.66 11.08
N MET A 2 -1.24 5.54 9.83
CA MET A 2 -0.80 4.41 9.01
C MET A 2 0.08 4.90 7.88
N TYR A 3 0.72 3.97 7.19
CA TYR A 3 1.59 4.27 6.07
C TYR A 3 1.10 3.50 4.86
N VAL A 4 1.03 4.17 3.71
CA VAL A 4 0.65 3.56 2.44
C VAL A 4 1.73 3.86 1.41
N LEU A 5 1.68 3.13 0.31
CA LEU A 5 2.58 3.39 -0.81
C LEU A 5 1.82 4.19 -1.87
N ALA A 6 2.51 5.15 -2.47
CA ALA A 6 1.97 5.94 -3.56
C ALA A 6 3.04 6.04 -4.65
N LEU A 7 2.61 6.22 -5.89
CA LEU A 7 3.55 6.39 -6.99
C LEU A 7 4.38 7.64 -6.77
N THR A 8 5.70 7.52 -6.88
CA THR A 8 6.61 8.64 -6.72
C THR A 8 6.29 9.72 -7.77
N GLY A 9 6.09 10.94 -7.31
CA GLY A 9 5.66 12.04 -8.16
C GLY A 9 4.16 12.15 -8.32
N HIS A 10 3.38 11.17 -7.84
CA HIS A 10 1.92 11.13 -7.93
C HIS A 10 1.26 10.90 -6.59
N GLU A 11 1.91 11.33 -5.49
CA GLU A 11 1.42 11.08 -4.13
C GLU A 11 0.03 11.67 -3.89
N LYS A 12 -0.31 12.74 -4.59
CA LYS A 12 -1.61 13.39 -4.45
C LYS A 12 -2.75 12.57 -5.03
N GLU A 13 -2.45 11.59 -5.87
CA GLU A 13 -3.48 10.73 -6.46
C GLU A 13 -3.92 9.62 -5.52
N GLY A 14 -3.29 9.50 -4.35
CA GLY A 14 -3.68 8.56 -3.32
C GLY A 14 -2.83 7.29 -3.30
N ALA A 15 -3.27 6.33 -2.47
CA ALA A 15 -2.55 5.08 -2.28
C ALA A 15 -2.59 4.21 -3.52
N TYR A 16 -1.48 3.55 -3.80
CA TYR A 16 -1.38 2.61 -4.91
C TYR A 16 -2.08 1.29 -4.54
N ALA A 17 -2.99 0.86 -5.38
CA ALA A 17 -3.68 -0.42 -5.21
C ALA A 17 -3.01 -1.47 -6.09
N ILE A 18 -2.64 -2.59 -5.47
CA ILE A 18 -1.91 -3.66 -6.14
C ILE A 18 -2.88 -4.70 -6.66
N ASP A 19 -2.77 -5.06 -7.94
CA ASP A 19 -3.62 -6.07 -8.56
C ASP A 19 -3.32 -7.45 -7.96
N GLN A 20 -4.38 -8.17 -7.61
CA GLN A 20 -4.28 -9.53 -7.11
C GLN A 20 -4.62 -10.51 -8.24
N ASP A 21 -4.31 -11.78 -8.02
CA ASP A 21 -4.52 -12.84 -9.02
C ASP A 21 -5.97 -13.01 -9.45
N ASN A 22 -6.92 -12.57 -8.62
CA ASN A 22 -8.35 -12.68 -8.87
C ASN A 22 -8.95 -11.43 -9.50
N ASN A 23 -8.14 -10.58 -10.11
CA ASN A 23 -8.53 -9.30 -10.70
C ASN A 23 -9.06 -8.27 -9.71
N LYS A 24 -8.82 -8.47 -8.43
CA LYS A 24 -9.15 -7.49 -7.40
C LYS A 24 -7.93 -6.65 -7.10
N ARG A 25 -8.18 -5.44 -6.58
CA ARG A 25 -7.12 -4.54 -6.16
C ARG A 25 -7.08 -4.46 -4.65
N MET A 26 -5.88 -4.48 -4.10
CA MET A 26 -5.66 -4.45 -2.68
C MET A 26 -4.78 -3.28 -2.30
N VAL A 27 -5.24 -2.46 -1.35
CA VAL A 27 -4.43 -1.38 -0.77
C VAL A 27 -3.80 -1.93 0.49
N TYR A 28 -2.46 -1.94 0.54
CA TYR A 28 -1.75 -2.34 1.75
C TYR A 28 -1.52 -1.13 2.63
N MET A 29 -1.91 -1.24 3.88
CA MET A 29 -1.72 -0.21 4.90
C MET A 29 -0.80 -0.78 5.97
N PHE A 30 0.24 -0.05 6.33
CA PHE A 30 1.26 -0.51 7.26
C PHE A 30 1.19 0.27 8.55
N LEU A 31 1.21 -0.43 9.68
CA LEU A 31 1.27 0.22 10.98
C LEU A 31 2.66 0.76 11.28
N ASP A 32 3.70 0.15 10.69
CA ASP A 32 5.09 0.53 10.90
C ASP A 32 5.68 1.03 9.59
N LYS A 33 6.34 2.19 9.65
CA LYS A 33 6.96 2.79 8.47
C LYS A 33 8.05 1.89 7.88
N ASP A 34 8.82 1.21 8.72
CA ASP A 34 9.89 0.33 8.24
C ASP A 34 9.35 -0.82 7.41
N ASP A 35 8.19 -1.35 7.75
CA ASP A 35 7.54 -2.39 6.97
C ASP A 35 7.10 -1.87 5.61
N ALA A 36 6.59 -0.65 5.56
CA ALA A 36 6.20 -0.02 4.30
C ALA A 36 7.42 0.21 3.40
N VAL A 37 8.52 0.68 3.97
CA VAL A 37 9.77 0.90 3.23
C VAL A 37 10.29 -0.43 2.67
N ARG A 38 10.26 -1.48 3.46
CA ARG A 38 10.70 -2.82 3.03
C ARG A 38 9.84 -3.32 1.87
N TYR A 39 8.52 -3.17 1.99
CA TYR A 39 7.61 -3.63 0.94
C TYR A 39 7.83 -2.84 -0.36
N ALA A 40 8.04 -1.54 -0.27
CA ALA A 40 8.37 -0.71 -1.44
C ALA A 40 9.63 -1.21 -2.14
N GLY A 41 10.65 -1.58 -1.37
CA GLY A 41 11.88 -2.16 -1.91
C GLY A 41 11.65 -3.48 -2.63
N LEU A 42 10.78 -4.34 -2.08
CA LEU A 42 10.44 -5.60 -2.72
C LEU A 42 9.67 -5.39 -4.04
N LEU A 43 8.77 -4.41 -4.07
CA LEU A 43 8.06 -4.06 -5.31
C LEU A 43 9.03 -3.55 -6.37
N GLU A 44 9.96 -2.69 -5.99
CA GLU A 44 10.96 -2.18 -6.92
C GLU A 44 11.80 -3.32 -7.51
N ALA A 45 12.18 -4.29 -6.69
CA ALA A 45 12.94 -5.45 -7.15
C ALA A 45 12.12 -6.33 -8.13
N ASP A 46 10.80 -6.28 -8.07
CA ASP A 46 9.90 -7.02 -8.96
C ASP A 46 9.44 -6.18 -10.16
N ASP A 47 10.17 -5.12 -10.50
CA ASP A 47 9.90 -4.25 -11.65
C ASP A 47 8.62 -3.41 -11.53
N PHE A 48 8.12 -3.21 -10.33
CA PHE A 48 7.04 -2.26 -10.10
C PHE A 48 7.60 -0.83 -10.16
N PRO A 49 6.74 0.16 -10.46
CA PRO A 49 7.18 1.56 -10.44
C PRO A 49 7.68 1.98 -9.06
N ASP A 50 8.50 3.02 -9.01
CA ASP A 50 8.98 3.58 -7.75
C ASP A 50 7.82 4.02 -6.88
N MET A 51 7.86 3.66 -5.60
CA MET A 51 6.85 4.02 -4.63
C MET A 51 7.43 4.88 -3.53
N SER A 52 6.62 5.84 -3.08
CA SER A 52 6.92 6.64 -1.91
C SER A 52 6.07 6.17 -0.75
N VAL A 53 6.63 6.20 0.46
CA VAL A 53 5.89 5.89 1.68
C VAL A 53 5.24 7.17 2.18
N VAL A 54 3.91 7.14 2.33
CA VAL A 54 3.12 8.30 2.73
C VAL A 54 2.42 7.99 4.04
N GLU A 55 2.55 8.90 5.02
CA GLU A 55 1.82 8.80 6.29
C GLU A 55 0.40 9.32 6.08
N VAL A 56 -0.59 8.55 6.53
CA VAL A 56 -1.99 8.89 6.36
C VAL A 56 -2.77 8.69 7.65
N ASP A 57 -3.91 9.38 7.76
CA ASP A 57 -4.83 9.16 8.86
C ASP A 57 -5.58 7.84 8.64
N ASP A 58 -5.68 7.03 9.69
CA ASP A 58 -6.29 5.70 9.61
C ASP A 58 -7.72 5.75 9.07
N GLN A 59 -8.55 6.61 9.63
CA GLN A 59 -9.95 6.69 9.24
C GLN A 59 -10.11 7.23 7.82
N GLU A 60 -9.32 8.21 7.45
CA GLU A 60 -9.40 8.79 6.11
C GLU A 60 -9.05 7.78 5.04
N ILE A 61 -7.98 7.00 5.23
CA ILE A 61 -7.57 6.03 4.22
C ILE A 61 -8.56 4.86 4.13
N ILE A 62 -9.10 4.40 5.26
CA ILE A 62 -10.09 3.33 5.27
C ILE A 62 -11.37 3.80 4.58
N GLN A 63 -11.83 5.00 4.88
CA GLN A 63 -13.02 5.57 4.23
C GLN A 63 -12.83 5.73 2.74
N ALA A 64 -11.63 6.15 2.31
CA ALA A 64 -11.33 6.28 0.89
C ALA A 64 -11.39 4.94 0.18
N CYS A 65 -10.86 3.87 0.80
CA CYS A 65 -10.94 2.54 0.22
C CYS A 65 -12.37 2.05 0.09
N VAL A 66 -13.18 2.24 1.14
CA VAL A 66 -14.59 1.86 1.12
C VAL A 66 -15.35 2.63 0.04
N LYS A 67 -15.12 3.93 -0.04
CA LYS A 67 -15.80 4.79 -1.02
C LYS A 67 -15.50 4.38 -2.46
N HIS A 68 -14.27 3.98 -2.73
CA HIS A 68 -13.84 3.59 -4.08
C HIS A 68 -13.98 2.09 -4.36
N GLY A 69 -14.49 1.32 -3.41
CA GLY A 69 -14.69 -0.11 -3.58
C GLY A 69 -13.41 -0.92 -3.61
N HIS A 70 -12.33 -0.41 -3.03
CA HIS A 70 -11.06 -1.13 -2.93
C HIS A 70 -11.03 -1.98 -1.67
N GLU A 71 -10.47 -3.18 -1.79
CA GLU A 71 -10.14 -3.98 -0.63
C GLU A 71 -8.85 -3.45 0.00
N TYR A 72 -8.68 -3.66 1.29
CA TYR A 72 -7.47 -3.24 1.98
C TYR A 72 -7.04 -4.30 2.99
N PHE A 73 -5.75 -4.30 3.28
CA PHE A 73 -5.15 -5.20 4.27
C PHE A 73 -4.20 -4.41 5.15
N VAL A 74 -4.39 -4.52 6.46
CA VAL A 74 -3.53 -3.84 7.43
C VAL A 74 -2.39 -4.77 7.81
N VAL A 75 -1.17 -4.35 7.46
CA VAL A 75 0.04 -5.11 7.74
C VAL A 75 0.58 -4.69 9.11
N THR A 76 0.73 -5.65 10.01
CA THR A 76 1.34 -5.41 11.32
C THR A 76 2.81 -5.84 11.29
N PRO A 77 3.64 -5.44 12.29
CA PRO A 77 5.04 -5.85 12.32
C PRO A 77 5.26 -7.36 12.36
N ASP A 78 4.25 -8.12 12.80
CA ASP A 78 4.33 -9.57 12.87
C ASP A 78 3.95 -10.27 11.56
N ASP A 79 3.40 -9.53 10.60
CA ASP A 79 3.00 -10.08 9.32
C ASP A 79 4.17 -10.09 8.34
N ILE A 80 4.24 -11.15 7.55
CA ILE A 80 5.19 -11.22 6.44
C ILE A 80 4.38 -11.11 5.16
N VAL A 81 4.61 -10.02 4.41
CA VAL A 81 3.89 -9.77 3.17
C VAL A 81 4.86 -9.82 2.01
N ILE A 82 4.52 -10.64 1.02
CA ILE A 82 5.32 -10.80 -0.20
C ILE A 82 4.49 -10.23 -1.36
N PRO A 83 5.08 -9.36 -2.21
CA PRO A 83 4.34 -8.83 -3.36
C PRO A 83 3.87 -9.93 -4.30
N PRO A 84 2.71 -9.80 -4.91
CA PRO A 84 2.22 -10.78 -5.89
C PRO A 84 3.09 -10.74 -7.14
N ARG A 85 3.21 -11.89 -7.77
CA ARG A 85 4.01 -12.06 -8.99
C ARG A 85 3.14 -12.43 -10.17
#